data_5a0cd9a1d088fd931d7c4d34abede825
#
_entry.id   5a0cd9a1d088fd931d7c4d34abede825
#
_cell.length_a   1.000
_cell.length_b   1.000
_cell.length_c   1.000
_cell.angle_alpha   90.00
_cell.angle_beta   90.00
_cell.angle_gamma   90.00
#
_symmetry.space_group_name_H-M   'P 1'
#
loop_
_entity.id
_entity.type
_entity.pdbx_description
1 polymer ?
#
loop_
_entity_poly.entity_id
_entity_poly.type
_entity_poly.pdbx_seq_one_letter_code
_entity_poly.pdbx_strand_id
1 'polypeptide(L)'
;TVIVNEAPVVTATSTPILCNGGTSTVTVSATGGTSPYTGEGTFTVSAGTHNYSVSDALGCLGSTSITVTEPTLLTATSVETVAILCNGGLASVTVTGSGGTAPYTGEGVFNVPAGTHNFTVTDANGCTTVTTITISEPTAIVVTATETSAIVCPGGNATITVTATGGTGAYTGEGTFTVVAGTYNYTVTDINGCSGTTSITVSD
;
A
#
# COMPACT_ATOMS: atom_id res chain seq x y z
N THR A 1 10.27 37.19 64.10
CA THR A 1 10.60 37.06 62.69
C THR A 1 9.87 35.84 62.20
N VAL A 2 8.93 36.02 61.26
CA VAL A 2 8.31 34.91 60.50
C VAL A 2 9.33 34.49 59.41
N ILE A 3 9.86 33.29 59.54
CA ILE A 3 10.70 32.71 58.46
C ILE A 3 9.74 32.17 57.43
N VAL A 4 9.71 32.76 56.22
CA VAL A 4 9.00 32.27 55.08
C VAL A 4 9.98 31.39 54.32
N ASN A 5 9.71 30.08 54.23
CA ASN A 5 10.50 29.15 53.42
C ASN A 5 10.12 29.30 51.96
N GLU A 6 11.12 29.35 51.07
CA GLU A 6 10.88 29.39 49.62
C GLU A 6 10.40 28.04 49.12
N ALA A 7 9.42 28.06 48.22
CA ALA A 7 8.97 26.87 47.56
C ALA A 7 10.02 26.40 46.48
N PRO A 8 10.14 25.10 46.22
CA PRO A 8 11.03 24.61 45.19
C PRO A 8 10.58 25.10 43.81
N VAL A 9 11.55 25.44 42.94
CA VAL A 9 11.34 25.74 41.54
C VAL A 9 11.42 24.43 40.76
N VAL A 10 10.30 24.02 40.17
CA VAL A 10 10.18 22.74 39.43
C VAL A 10 10.36 22.96 37.94
N THR A 11 11.16 22.12 37.34
CA THR A 11 11.40 22.09 35.89
C THR A 11 11.03 20.71 35.32
N ALA A 12 10.51 20.67 34.09
CA ALA A 12 10.21 19.46 33.39
C ALA A 12 10.78 19.54 31.96
N THR A 13 11.43 18.47 31.53
CA THR A 13 11.93 18.30 30.15
C THR A 13 11.41 16.99 29.56
N SER A 14 11.21 16.92 28.25
CA SER A 14 10.67 15.72 27.60
C SER A 14 11.54 15.28 26.42
N THR A 15 11.57 13.97 26.17
CA THR A 15 12.05 13.41 24.90
C THR A 15 10.97 13.58 23.84
N PRO A 16 11.32 13.75 22.55
CA PRO A 16 10.32 13.80 21.48
C PRO A 16 9.61 12.45 21.31
N ILE A 17 8.32 12.49 20.97
CA ILE A 17 7.59 11.34 20.45
C ILE A 17 7.88 11.28 18.93
N LEU A 18 8.45 10.17 18.46
CA LEU A 18 8.85 10.01 17.06
C LEU A 18 7.71 9.53 16.18
N CYS A 19 6.83 8.66 16.71
CA CYS A 19 5.68 8.11 15.98
C CYS A 19 4.38 8.48 16.68
N ASN A 20 3.32 8.71 15.93
CA ASN A 20 1.98 8.93 16.46
C ASN A 20 1.56 7.77 17.37
N GLY A 21 0.96 8.08 18.53
CA GLY A 21 0.60 7.10 19.56
C GLY A 21 1.78 6.59 20.41
N GLY A 22 3.00 7.11 20.18
CA GLY A 22 4.16 6.79 20.98
C GLY A 22 4.14 7.44 22.37
N THR A 23 5.23 7.25 23.12
CA THR A 23 5.40 7.83 24.45
C THR A 23 6.67 8.67 24.55
N SER A 24 6.66 9.63 25.45
CA SER A 24 7.77 10.48 25.84
C SER A 24 8.20 10.15 27.26
N THR A 25 9.47 10.33 27.55
CA THR A 25 9.98 10.35 28.92
C THR A 25 10.10 11.79 29.38
N VAL A 26 9.32 12.16 30.40
CA VAL A 26 9.41 13.46 31.07
C VAL A 26 10.31 13.32 32.29
N THR A 27 11.34 14.15 32.37
CA THR A 27 12.22 14.25 33.53
C THR A 27 11.83 15.51 34.34
N VAL A 28 11.45 15.31 35.59
CA VAL A 28 11.07 16.37 36.54
C VAL A 28 12.18 16.51 37.55
N SER A 29 12.62 17.75 37.76
CA SER A 29 13.62 18.13 38.76
C SER A 29 13.24 19.42 39.47
N ALA A 30 13.75 19.59 40.68
CA ALA A 30 13.51 20.78 41.49
C ALA A 30 14.82 21.40 41.97
N THR A 31 14.77 22.70 42.20
CA THR A 31 15.86 23.48 42.82
C THR A 31 15.29 24.52 43.79
N GLY A 32 16.09 25.02 44.69
CA GLY A 32 15.61 25.91 45.75
C GLY A 32 14.84 25.15 46.85
N GLY A 33 14.22 25.84 47.81
CA GLY A 33 13.59 25.19 48.95
C GLY A 33 14.58 24.41 49.83
N THR A 34 14.09 23.38 50.53
CA THR A 34 14.88 22.55 51.44
C THR A 34 14.88 21.08 50.99
N SER A 35 16.07 20.57 50.61
CA SER A 35 16.23 19.14 50.24
C SER A 35 16.03 18.21 51.45
N PRO A 36 15.54 16.94 51.29
CA PRO A 36 15.25 16.26 50.05
C PRO A 36 13.89 16.64 49.46
N TYR A 37 13.75 16.38 48.11
CA TYR A 37 12.52 16.61 47.35
C TYR A 37 11.74 15.31 47.14
N THR A 38 10.40 15.45 47.09
CA THR A 38 9.46 14.38 46.79
C THR A 38 8.63 14.75 45.56
N GLY A 39 8.56 13.86 44.55
CA GLY A 39 7.84 14.10 43.29
C GLY A 39 8.76 14.36 42.09
N GLU A 40 10.09 14.37 42.28
CA GLU A 40 11.06 14.32 41.18
C GLU A 40 11.13 12.92 40.57
N GLY A 41 11.63 12.83 39.33
CA GLY A 41 11.89 11.56 38.65
C GLY A 41 11.56 11.60 37.20
N THR A 42 11.47 10.40 36.60
CA THR A 42 11.14 10.20 35.21
C THR A 42 9.76 9.56 35.06
N PHE A 43 8.96 10.10 34.15
CA PHE A 43 7.58 9.66 33.91
C PHE A 43 7.40 9.36 32.42
N THR A 44 6.85 8.20 32.09
CA THR A 44 6.47 7.85 30.70
C THR A 44 5.06 8.34 30.45
N VAL A 45 4.90 9.19 29.44
CA VAL A 45 3.62 9.85 29.12
C VAL A 45 3.34 9.83 27.63
N SER A 46 2.08 9.88 27.25
CA SER A 46 1.63 10.12 25.87
C SER A 46 1.64 11.63 25.55
N ALA A 47 1.33 11.96 24.29
CA ALA A 47 1.09 13.34 23.91
C ALA A 47 -0.04 13.96 24.75
N GLY A 48 0.13 15.24 25.10
CA GLY A 48 -0.79 15.97 25.95
C GLY A 48 -0.08 16.93 26.92
N THR A 49 -0.86 17.61 27.73
CA THR A 49 -0.33 18.50 28.80
C THR A 49 -0.32 17.75 30.11
N HIS A 50 0.86 17.70 30.76
CA HIS A 50 1.10 17.01 32.02
C HIS A 50 1.55 18.00 33.09
N ASN A 51 0.97 17.87 34.27
CA ASN A 51 1.25 18.71 35.40
C ASN A 51 2.01 17.91 36.46
N TYR A 52 3.06 18.50 37.02
CA TYR A 52 3.89 17.89 38.05
C TYR A 52 4.00 18.81 39.25
N SER A 53 3.99 18.21 40.42
CA SER A 53 4.20 18.92 41.67
C SER A 53 5.31 18.24 42.46
N VAL A 54 6.21 19.04 43.02
CA VAL A 54 7.31 18.58 43.88
C VAL A 54 7.20 19.30 45.23
N SER A 55 7.30 18.52 46.30
CA SER A 55 7.40 19.08 47.65
C SER A 55 8.84 19.00 48.14
N ASP A 56 9.24 20.01 48.91
CA ASP A 56 10.49 20.01 49.66
C ASP A 56 10.35 19.31 51.03
N ALA A 57 11.43 19.20 51.79
CA ALA A 57 11.45 18.58 53.11
C ALA A 57 10.57 19.30 54.17
N LEU A 58 10.22 20.55 53.94
CA LEU A 58 9.35 21.35 54.81
C LEU A 58 7.88 21.34 54.32
N GLY A 59 7.58 20.62 53.23
CA GLY A 59 6.24 20.54 52.68
C GLY A 59 5.83 21.70 51.79
N CYS A 60 6.77 22.60 51.40
CA CYS A 60 6.51 23.64 50.43
C CYS A 60 6.37 23.03 49.04
N LEU A 61 5.31 23.43 48.30
CA LEU A 61 4.98 22.87 46.97
C LEU A 61 5.41 23.81 45.86
N GLY A 62 6.16 23.27 44.89
CA GLY A 62 6.37 23.83 43.56
C GLY A 62 5.62 23.03 42.52
N SER A 63 5.25 23.63 41.38
CA SER A 63 4.58 22.94 40.28
C SER A 63 5.06 23.46 38.94
N THR A 64 4.95 22.60 37.92
CA THR A 64 5.24 22.92 36.53
C THR A 64 4.30 22.17 35.62
N SER A 65 4.15 22.66 34.39
CA SER A 65 3.43 21.95 33.31
C SER A 65 4.29 21.83 32.07
N ILE A 66 4.16 20.73 31.36
CA ILE A 66 4.81 20.50 30.06
C ILE A 66 3.80 19.94 29.07
N THR A 67 3.83 20.46 27.86
CA THR A 67 3.03 19.90 26.74
C THR A 67 3.93 19.06 25.85
N VAL A 68 3.62 17.78 25.78
CA VAL A 68 4.28 16.81 24.89
C VAL A 68 3.45 16.69 23.62
N THR A 69 4.09 16.91 22.47
CA THR A 69 3.45 16.79 21.15
C THR A 69 3.91 15.52 20.44
N GLU A 70 3.08 15.03 19.52
CA GLU A 70 3.40 13.90 18.65
C GLU A 70 3.19 14.27 17.17
N PRO A 71 3.86 13.57 16.24
CA PRO A 71 3.58 13.73 14.81
C PRO A 71 2.15 13.31 14.47
N THR A 72 1.64 13.80 13.35
CA THR A 72 0.38 13.29 12.76
C THR A 72 0.54 11.82 12.40
N LEU A 73 -0.57 11.07 12.38
CA LEU A 73 -0.57 9.66 12.02
C LEU A 73 -0.03 9.49 10.58
N LEU A 74 0.95 8.61 10.40
CA LEU A 74 1.43 8.22 9.08
C LEU A 74 0.37 7.35 8.40
N THR A 75 -0.03 7.73 7.19
CA THR A 75 -0.97 7.02 6.34
C THR A 75 -0.37 6.76 4.97
N ALA A 76 -0.81 5.71 4.28
CA ALA A 76 -0.42 5.39 2.92
C ALA A 76 -1.64 5.12 2.05
N THR A 77 -1.55 5.49 0.78
CA THR A 77 -2.54 5.17 -0.23
C THR A 77 -1.88 4.49 -1.42
N SER A 78 -2.60 3.55 -2.06
CA SER A 78 -2.21 2.90 -3.30
C SER A 78 -3.33 3.04 -4.32
N VAL A 79 -3.00 3.49 -5.53
CA VAL A 79 -3.96 3.72 -6.61
C VAL A 79 -3.44 3.09 -7.89
N GLU A 80 -4.26 2.29 -8.54
CA GLU A 80 -3.98 1.79 -9.88
C GLU A 80 -4.09 2.94 -10.88
N THR A 81 -3.00 3.24 -11.56
CA THR A 81 -2.90 4.33 -12.56
C THR A 81 -2.91 3.83 -13.99
N VAL A 82 -2.49 2.59 -14.21
CA VAL A 82 -2.58 1.89 -15.50
C VAL A 82 -3.04 0.45 -15.23
N ALA A 83 -4.18 0.07 -15.82
CA ALA A 83 -4.74 -1.27 -15.67
C ALA A 83 -4.05 -2.30 -16.60
N ILE A 84 -4.17 -3.57 -16.25
CA ILE A 84 -3.72 -4.68 -17.11
C ILE A 84 -4.70 -4.82 -18.29
N LEU A 85 -4.19 -4.64 -19.49
CA LEU A 85 -4.99 -4.76 -20.72
C LEU A 85 -5.04 -6.19 -21.24
N CYS A 86 -3.97 -6.96 -21.07
CA CYS A 86 -3.86 -8.36 -21.53
C CYS A 86 -3.55 -9.29 -20.36
N ASN A 87 -4.10 -10.51 -20.40
CA ASN A 87 -3.77 -11.55 -19.42
C ASN A 87 -2.26 -11.75 -19.28
N GLY A 88 -1.75 -11.82 -18.06
CA GLY A 88 -0.33 -11.93 -17.76
C GLY A 88 0.46 -10.62 -17.87
N GLY A 89 -0.22 -9.47 -18.11
CA GLY A 89 0.40 -8.14 -18.13
C GLY A 89 0.71 -7.60 -16.74
N LEU A 90 1.13 -6.33 -16.70
CA LEU A 90 1.41 -5.60 -15.45
C LEU A 90 0.55 -4.34 -15.38
N ALA A 91 0.03 -4.07 -14.19
CA ALA A 91 -0.57 -2.78 -13.83
C ALA A 91 0.50 -1.83 -13.28
N SER A 92 0.29 -0.52 -13.40
CA SER A 92 1.07 0.47 -12.67
C SER A 92 0.27 0.96 -11.47
N VAL A 93 0.88 0.87 -10.28
CA VAL A 93 0.31 1.32 -9.00
C VAL A 93 1.15 2.45 -8.46
N THR A 94 0.53 3.58 -8.17
CA THR A 94 1.19 4.69 -7.48
C THR A 94 0.90 4.62 -5.99
N VAL A 95 1.96 4.61 -5.19
CA VAL A 95 1.92 4.61 -3.72
C VAL A 95 2.37 5.95 -3.20
N THR A 96 1.61 6.54 -2.28
CA THR A 96 1.93 7.82 -1.63
C THR A 96 1.71 7.74 -0.13
N GLY A 97 2.57 8.40 0.64
CA GLY A 97 2.48 8.58 2.08
C GLY A 97 2.01 9.98 2.46
N SER A 98 1.42 10.12 3.63
CA SER A 98 1.12 11.41 4.24
C SER A 98 1.06 11.32 5.76
N GLY A 99 1.27 12.44 6.46
CA GLY A 99 1.42 12.44 7.92
C GLY A 99 2.81 11.98 8.35
N GLY A 100 3.00 11.62 9.61
CA GLY A 100 4.32 11.29 10.15
C GLY A 100 5.34 12.41 9.95
N THR A 101 6.58 12.04 9.66
CA THR A 101 7.70 12.98 9.44
C THR A 101 8.38 12.68 8.10
N ALA A 102 8.25 13.59 7.13
CA ALA A 102 8.92 13.45 5.82
C ALA A 102 10.47 13.51 5.97
N PRO A 103 11.27 12.95 5.02
CA PRO A 103 10.84 12.25 3.80
C PRO A 103 10.35 10.82 4.04
N TYR A 104 9.63 10.28 3.04
CA TYR A 104 9.12 8.91 3.09
C TYR A 104 9.94 7.98 2.18
N THR A 105 9.94 6.69 2.54
CA THR A 105 10.46 5.61 1.69
C THR A 105 9.33 4.60 1.44
N GLY A 106 9.43 3.84 0.32
CA GLY A 106 8.37 2.92 -0.09
C GLY A 106 7.26 3.57 -0.92
N GLU A 107 7.38 4.86 -1.25
CA GLU A 107 6.55 5.58 -2.21
C GLU A 107 7.06 5.39 -3.65
N GLY A 108 6.20 5.66 -4.61
CA GLY A 108 6.55 5.67 -6.02
C GLY A 108 5.58 4.88 -6.89
N VAL A 109 6.05 4.57 -8.12
CA VAL A 109 5.28 3.78 -9.09
C VAL A 109 5.85 2.37 -9.12
N PHE A 110 4.97 1.38 -8.96
CA PHE A 110 5.28 -0.04 -8.97
C PHE A 110 4.52 -0.73 -10.10
N ASN A 111 5.22 -1.57 -10.87
CA ASN A 111 4.59 -2.42 -11.87
C ASN A 111 4.37 -3.81 -11.25
N VAL A 112 3.11 -4.21 -11.17
CA VAL A 112 2.70 -5.45 -10.48
C VAL A 112 1.75 -6.28 -11.33
N PRO A 113 1.79 -7.62 -11.24
CA PRO A 113 0.82 -8.50 -11.91
C PRO A 113 -0.55 -8.42 -11.22
N ALA A 114 -1.53 -9.13 -11.76
CA ALA A 114 -2.81 -9.36 -11.08
C ALA A 114 -2.59 -10.06 -9.74
N GLY A 115 -3.41 -9.70 -8.74
CA GLY A 115 -3.32 -10.21 -7.39
C GLY A 115 -3.41 -9.12 -6.34
N THR A 116 -3.23 -9.50 -5.07
CA THR A 116 -3.24 -8.57 -3.94
C THR A 116 -1.81 -8.20 -3.56
N HIS A 117 -1.53 -6.89 -3.50
CA HIS A 117 -0.22 -6.32 -3.22
C HIS A 117 -0.28 -5.42 -1.98
N ASN A 118 0.72 -5.57 -1.11
CA ASN A 118 0.92 -4.76 0.08
C ASN A 118 2.15 -3.88 -0.13
N PHE A 119 2.00 -2.58 0.14
CA PHE A 119 3.09 -1.61 0.08
C PHE A 119 3.28 -0.99 1.46
N THR A 120 4.53 -1.00 1.93
CA THR A 120 4.90 -0.40 3.21
C THR A 120 5.53 0.96 2.95
N VAL A 121 4.99 1.99 3.57
CA VAL A 121 5.58 3.33 3.59
C VAL A 121 6.21 3.55 4.97
N THR A 122 7.43 4.07 4.96
CA THR A 122 8.19 4.38 6.18
C THR A 122 8.58 5.86 6.17
N ASP A 123 8.36 6.54 7.27
CA ASP A 123 8.75 7.94 7.45
C ASP A 123 10.21 8.11 7.92
N ALA A 124 10.67 9.36 8.04
CA ALA A 124 12.05 9.68 8.46
C ALA A 124 12.39 9.22 9.88
N ASN A 125 11.41 9.01 10.73
CA ASN A 125 11.58 8.53 12.10
C ASN A 125 11.50 7.00 12.22
N GLY A 126 11.26 6.29 11.09
CA GLY A 126 11.11 4.84 11.07
C GLY A 126 9.71 4.35 11.39
N CYS A 127 8.71 5.23 11.47
CA CYS A 127 7.31 4.82 11.63
C CYS A 127 6.80 4.23 10.32
N THR A 128 6.06 3.14 10.39
CA THR A 128 5.61 2.40 9.20
C THR A 128 4.10 2.31 9.11
N THR A 129 3.59 2.30 7.88
CA THR A 129 2.18 2.00 7.58
C THR A 129 2.11 1.14 6.33
N VAL A 130 1.01 0.39 6.17
CA VAL A 130 0.81 -0.50 5.02
C VAL A 130 -0.47 -0.10 4.29
N THR A 131 -0.41 -0.05 2.96
CA THR A 131 -1.58 0.03 2.09
C THR A 131 -1.69 -1.24 1.26
N THR A 132 -2.92 -1.65 0.96
CA THR A 132 -3.21 -2.87 0.21
C THR A 132 -4.08 -2.54 -0.99
N ILE A 133 -3.76 -3.11 -2.15
CA ILE A 133 -4.56 -3.00 -3.37
C ILE A 133 -4.68 -4.37 -4.03
N THR A 134 -5.83 -4.64 -4.64
CA THR A 134 -6.05 -5.85 -5.46
C THR A 134 -6.17 -5.43 -6.92
N ILE A 135 -5.31 -5.98 -7.75
CA ILE A 135 -5.25 -5.76 -9.19
C ILE A 135 -5.91 -6.94 -9.89
N SER A 136 -6.79 -6.64 -10.84
CA SER A 136 -7.45 -7.64 -11.71
C SER A 136 -6.87 -7.61 -13.11
N GLU A 137 -7.01 -8.72 -13.82
CA GLU A 137 -6.64 -8.83 -15.24
C GLU A 137 -7.77 -9.47 -16.06
N PRO A 138 -7.83 -9.21 -17.38
CA PRO A 138 -8.71 -9.94 -18.27
C PRO A 138 -8.37 -11.42 -18.31
N THR A 139 -9.34 -12.27 -18.58
CA THR A 139 -9.09 -13.70 -18.84
C THR A 139 -8.28 -13.86 -20.13
N ALA A 140 -7.46 -14.92 -20.22
CA ALA A 140 -6.71 -15.22 -21.44
C ALA A 140 -7.66 -15.46 -22.64
N ILE A 141 -7.24 -15.04 -23.83
CA ILE A 141 -7.99 -15.35 -25.06
C ILE A 141 -7.78 -16.81 -25.39
N VAL A 142 -8.90 -17.56 -25.46
CA VAL A 142 -8.93 -18.96 -25.88
C VAL A 142 -9.57 -19.01 -27.28
N VAL A 143 -8.80 -19.44 -28.25
CA VAL A 143 -9.26 -19.57 -29.66
C VAL A 143 -9.60 -21.03 -29.94
N THR A 144 -10.75 -21.25 -30.55
CA THR A 144 -11.21 -22.58 -30.99
C THR A 144 -11.43 -22.57 -32.51
N ALA A 145 -10.85 -23.54 -33.22
CA ALA A 145 -11.12 -23.78 -34.61
C ALA A 145 -11.81 -25.14 -34.74
N THR A 146 -12.97 -25.17 -35.40
CA THR A 146 -13.77 -26.38 -35.55
C THR A 146 -14.09 -26.58 -37.03
N GLU A 147 -13.84 -27.79 -37.55
CA GLU A 147 -14.29 -28.17 -38.85
C GLU A 147 -15.81 -28.39 -38.84
N THR A 148 -16.53 -27.55 -39.56
CA THR A 148 -18.01 -27.57 -39.63
C THR A 148 -18.54 -28.24 -40.90
N SER A 149 -17.69 -28.41 -41.91
CA SER A 149 -17.97 -29.22 -43.11
C SER A 149 -16.67 -29.86 -43.58
N ALA A 150 -16.66 -31.18 -43.63
CA ALA A 150 -15.50 -31.97 -44.06
C ALA A 150 -15.34 -32.03 -45.59
N ILE A 151 -14.13 -32.36 -46.06
CA ILE A 151 -13.89 -32.70 -47.47
C ILE A 151 -14.63 -33.98 -47.80
N VAL A 152 -15.48 -33.93 -48.83
CA VAL A 152 -16.29 -35.09 -49.27
C VAL A 152 -15.64 -35.83 -50.42
N CYS A 153 -14.87 -35.14 -51.28
CA CYS A 153 -14.19 -35.72 -52.43
C CYS A 153 -12.71 -35.27 -52.41
N PRO A 154 -11.76 -36.13 -52.83
CA PRO A 154 -10.35 -35.77 -52.92
C PRO A 154 -10.12 -34.44 -53.65
N GLY A 155 -9.34 -33.52 -53.04
CA GLY A 155 -9.10 -32.18 -53.57
C GLY A 155 -10.24 -31.19 -53.36
N GLY A 156 -11.29 -31.55 -52.58
CA GLY A 156 -12.38 -30.66 -52.20
C GLY A 156 -12.01 -29.66 -51.10
N ASN A 157 -13.02 -28.95 -50.62
CA ASN A 157 -12.86 -27.95 -49.56
C ASN A 157 -13.58 -28.38 -48.27
N ALA A 158 -12.99 -28.05 -47.13
CA ALA A 158 -13.62 -28.05 -45.81
C ALA A 158 -14.00 -26.64 -45.42
N THR A 159 -14.89 -26.54 -44.45
CA THR A 159 -15.25 -25.28 -43.79
C THR A 159 -14.80 -25.33 -42.34
N ILE A 160 -14.02 -24.34 -41.93
CA ILE A 160 -13.57 -24.17 -40.54
C ILE A 160 -14.24 -22.94 -39.95
N THR A 161 -14.83 -23.08 -38.77
CA THR A 161 -15.33 -21.94 -37.96
C THR A 161 -14.36 -21.68 -36.85
N VAL A 162 -13.86 -20.43 -36.76
CA VAL A 162 -12.97 -19.92 -35.71
C VAL A 162 -13.75 -19.01 -34.78
N THR A 163 -13.70 -19.30 -33.50
CA THR A 163 -14.32 -18.51 -32.41
C THR A 163 -13.33 -18.28 -31.31
N ALA A 164 -13.54 -17.21 -30.49
CA ALA A 164 -12.73 -16.91 -29.34
C ALA A 164 -13.58 -16.58 -28.12
N THR A 165 -12.99 -16.72 -26.94
CA THR A 165 -13.55 -16.32 -25.66
C THR A 165 -12.43 -15.72 -24.78
N GLY A 166 -12.78 -14.94 -23.75
CA GLY A 166 -11.81 -14.27 -22.89
C GLY A 166 -11.35 -12.93 -23.49
N GLY A 167 -10.29 -12.34 -22.93
CA GLY A 167 -9.85 -10.99 -23.30
C GLY A 167 -10.89 -9.92 -23.06
N THR A 168 -10.86 -8.86 -23.87
CA THR A 168 -11.75 -7.69 -23.73
C THR A 168 -12.52 -7.43 -25.00
N GLY A 169 -13.72 -7.96 -25.13
CA GLY A 169 -14.71 -7.67 -26.18
C GLY A 169 -14.17 -7.69 -27.61
N ALA A 170 -15.02 -7.37 -28.56
CA ALA A 170 -14.76 -7.25 -30.01
C ALA A 170 -13.47 -7.89 -30.57
N TYR A 171 -13.64 -9.07 -31.19
CA TYR A 171 -12.52 -9.83 -31.75
C TYR A 171 -12.32 -9.56 -33.25
N THR A 172 -11.09 -9.65 -33.70
CA THR A 172 -10.68 -9.75 -35.10
C THR A 172 -10.02 -11.10 -35.34
N GLY A 173 -10.26 -11.71 -36.52
CA GLY A 173 -9.72 -13.04 -36.86
C GLY A 173 -10.68 -14.19 -36.60
N GLU A 174 -11.86 -13.96 -36.02
CA GLU A 174 -12.98 -14.92 -36.01
C GLU A 174 -13.67 -14.99 -37.34
N GLY A 175 -14.37 -16.08 -37.58
CA GLY A 175 -15.20 -16.26 -38.78
C GLY A 175 -15.15 -17.65 -39.35
N THR A 176 -15.64 -17.75 -40.59
CA THR A 176 -15.71 -19.01 -41.34
C THR A 176 -14.74 -18.98 -42.52
N PHE A 177 -13.91 -20.00 -42.62
CA PHE A 177 -12.83 -20.13 -43.63
C PHE A 177 -13.04 -21.37 -44.44
N THR A 178 -12.91 -21.25 -45.77
CA THR A 178 -12.95 -22.39 -46.71
C THR A 178 -11.52 -22.78 -47.07
N VAL A 179 -11.15 -24.03 -46.81
CA VAL A 179 -9.77 -24.51 -46.92
C VAL A 179 -9.72 -25.89 -47.56
N VAL A 180 -8.58 -26.25 -48.18
CA VAL A 180 -8.26 -27.60 -48.66
C VAL A 180 -7.62 -28.42 -47.52
N ALA A 181 -7.26 -29.68 -47.77
CA ALA A 181 -6.48 -30.49 -46.85
C ALA A 181 -5.16 -29.80 -46.47
N GLY A 182 -4.81 -29.77 -45.19
CA GLY A 182 -3.63 -29.09 -44.69
C GLY A 182 -3.74 -28.70 -43.20
N THR A 183 -2.68 -28.12 -42.64
CA THR A 183 -2.65 -27.59 -41.26
C THR A 183 -2.72 -26.07 -41.33
N TYR A 184 -3.65 -25.50 -40.55
CA TYR A 184 -3.96 -24.07 -40.51
C TYR A 184 -3.80 -23.53 -39.12
N ASN A 185 -3.15 -22.36 -39.01
CA ASN A 185 -3.00 -21.61 -37.74
C ASN A 185 -3.88 -20.37 -37.81
N TYR A 186 -4.69 -20.17 -36.79
CA TYR A 186 -5.56 -18.99 -36.65
C TYR A 186 -5.15 -18.18 -35.44
N THR A 187 -5.12 -16.87 -35.63
CA THR A 187 -4.86 -15.89 -34.54
C THR A 187 -6.09 -15.01 -34.42
N VAL A 188 -6.59 -14.88 -33.21
CA VAL A 188 -7.67 -13.95 -32.89
C VAL A 188 -7.11 -12.90 -31.93
N THR A 189 -7.43 -11.64 -32.20
CA THR A 189 -6.97 -10.49 -31.44
C THR A 189 -8.18 -9.70 -30.93
N ASP A 190 -8.14 -9.27 -29.68
CA ASP A 190 -9.17 -8.43 -29.09
C ASP A 190 -8.93 -6.93 -29.37
N ILE A 191 -9.84 -6.06 -28.85
CA ILE A 191 -9.76 -4.60 -29.06
C ILE A 191 -8.52 -3.96 -28.41
N ASN A 192 -7.93 -4.59 -27.38
CA ASN A 192 -6.73 -4.12 -26.71
C ASN A 192 -5.43 -4.61 -27.36
N GLY A 193 -5.54 -5.43 -28.44
CA GLY A 193 -4.39 -6.01 -29.14
C GLY A 193 -3.85 -7.29 -28.49
N CYS A 194 -4.54 -7.84 -27.51
CA CYS A 194 -4.19 -9.14 -26.94
C CYS A 194 -4.58 -10.25 -27.91
N SER A 195 -3.76 -11.28 -28.06
CA SER A 195 -3.99 -12.34 -29.05
C SER A 195 -3.95 -13.74 -28.44
N GLY A 196 -4.78 -14.62 -29.01
CA GLY A 196 -4.71 -16.06 -28.81
C GLY A 196 -4.51 -16.77 -30.16
N THR A 197 -3.99 -17.99 -30.14
CA THR A 197 -3.74 -18.78 -31.33
C THR A 197 -4.26 -20.21 -31.17
N THR A 198 -4.67 -20.80 -32.28
CA THR A 198 -5.03 -22.22 -32.34
C THR A 198 -4.58 -22.81 -33.68
N SER A 199 -4.46 -24.12 -33.74
CA SER A 199 -4.18 -24.83 -35.01
C SER A 199 -5.18 -25.94 -35.20
N ILE A 200 -5.51 -26.22 -36.49
CA ILE A 200 -6.34 -27.34 -36.87
C ILE A 200 -5.75 -28.00 -38.13
N THR A 201 -5.83 -29.32 -38.20
CA THR A 201 -5.44 -30.09 -39.37
C THR A 201 -6.69 -30.66 -40.02
N VAL A 202 -6.87 -30.38 -41.32
CA VAL A 202 -7.94 -30.89 -42.19
C VAL A 202 -7.35 -31.99 -43.04
N SER A 203 -8.01 -33.14 -43.06
CA SER A 203 -7.62 -34.31 -43.83
C SER A 203 -8.50 -34.46 -45.06
N ASP A 204 -7.93 -35.02 -46.15
CA ASP A 204 -8.62 -35.34 -47.41
C ASP A 204 -9.15 -36.77 -47.39
#